data_453ddbb447603a9db98e93d6069ee480
#
_entry.id   453ddbb447603a9db98e93d6069ee480
#
_cell.length_a   1.000
_cell.length_b   1.000
_cell.length_c   1.000
_cell.angle_alpha   90.00
_cell.angle_beta   90.00
_cell.angle_gamma   90.00
#
_symmetry.space_group_name_H-M   'P 1'
#
loop_
_entity.id
_entity.type
_entity.pdbx_description
1 polymer ?
#
loop_
_entity_poly.entity_id
_entity_poly.type
_entity_poly.pdbx_seq_one_letter_code
_entity_poly.pdbx_strand_id
1 'polypeptide(L)'
;KYVSELLSNLLLSLKYKDEIDLDNVIIKQCLGKNIKDSEIVEGVVIRHELADPNGLKYLKNTKIAICTGELNIKSVEESVYKTKIEINDPEKLKNIKKEYKKQLKNKIDKICNTGVKILLLEKGLPDAAIEIFTRRKIIVVRRLVIEDLERISKTIGSKIVSYLEDITTEDLGKAEIVEERILNGEKWLYILGGQKRKIITLMLRGSTEMFGLTRASRVIKDGLKVLKKFYNNPVIVCGGGACEIELSIQLREFAKKYNGKEMLCINAFADALESITNILIKNSGLKSIYPLVKLKHKHLANEKFYGINGFTRKIVDMRRDKIFEVSLIKQVVFQSAFRICDSLLRIDQYLINKQAKNREEELEEERKKYLEPERVKKIKKDYGIEN
;
A
#
# COMPACT_ATOMS: atom_id res chain seq x y z
N LYS A 1 14.02 -7.04 -17.47
CA LYS A 1 14.27 -5.87 -18.31
C LYS A 1 13.09 -4.89 -18.27
N TYR A 2 11.88 -5.28 -18.73
CA TYR A 2 10.70 -4.39 -18.77
C TYR A 2 10.36 -3.76 -17.42
N VAL A 3 10.29 -4.55 -16.33
CA VAL A 3 9.99 -4.04 -14.98
C VAL A 3 11.05 -3.03 -14.51
N SER A 4 12.32 -3.27 -14.83
CA SER A 4 13.40 -2.33 -14.48
C SER A 4 13.26 -1.00 -15.23
N GLU A 5 12.91 -1.04 -16.52
CA GLU A 5 12.63 0.15 -17.32
C GLU A 5 11.40 0.91 -16.78
N LEU A 6 10.34 0.18 -16.45
CA LEU A 6 9.13 0.75 -15.84
C LEU A 6 9.44 1.47 -14.52
N LEU A 7 10.23 0.85 -13.65
CA LEU A 7 10.65 1.43 -12.36
C LEU A 7 11.52 2.68 -12.55
N SER A 8 12.45 2.66 -13.51
CA SER A 8 13.29 3.82 -13.81
C SER A 8 12.46 4.99 -14.34
N ASN A 9 11.53 4.73 -15.25
CA ASN A 9 10.63 5.75 -15.79
C ASN A 9 9.72 6.31 -14.70
N LEU A 10 9.18 5.45 -13.83
CA LEU A 10 8.35 5.87 -12.70
C LEU A 10 9.13 6.76 -11.74
N LEU A 11 10.37 6.39 -11.39
CA LEU A 11 11.22 7.20 -10.52
C LEU A 11 11.54 8.56 -11.14
N LEU A 12 11.90 8.59 -12.42
CA LEU A 12 12.19 9.85 -13.14
C LEU A 12 10.96 10.76 -13.22
N SER A 13 9.78 10.18 -13.39
CA SER A 13 8.52 10.93 -13.40
C SER A 13 8.19 11.58 -12.05
N LEU A 14 8.69 11.01 -10.95
CA LEU A 14 8.49 11.51 -9.58
C LEU A 14 9.46 12.64 -9.20
N LYS A 15 10.53 12.82 -9.97
CA LYS A 15 11.54 13.83 -9.66
C LYS A 15 10.92 15.23 -9.69
N TYR A 16 10.93 15.88 -8.52
CA TYR A 16 10.51 17.27 -8.36
C TYR A 16 11.56 18.01 -7.53
N LYS A 17 12.17 19.06 -8.09
CA LYS A 17 13.23 19.87 -7.43
C LYS A 17 14.33 19.02 -6.77
N ASP A 18 14.80 17.97 -7.46
CA ASP A 18 15.80 17.00 -7.01
C ASP A 18 15.42 16.12 -5.80
N GLU A 19 14.19 16.19 -5.34
CA GLU A 19 13.65 15.26 -4.34
C GLU A 19 12.74 14.22 -5.00
N ILE A 20 12.80 12.99 -4.48
CA ILE A 20 11.93 11.87 -4.86
C ILE A 20 11.12 11.46 -3.65
N ASP A 21 9.82 11.70 -3.71
CA ASP A 21 8.90 11.30 -2.67
C ASP A 21 8.09 10.07 -3.13
N LEU A 22 8.36 8.92 -2.52
CA LEU A 22 7.67 7.66 -2.84
C LEU A 22 6.24 7.61 -2.29
N ASP A 23 5.88 8.48 -1.35
CA ASP A 23 4.51 8.56 -0.82
C ASP A 23 3.54 9.10 -1.88
N ASN A 24 4.07 9.75 -2.92
CA ASN A 24 3.32 10.21 -4.08
C ASN A 24 3.12 9.12 -5.16
N VAL A 25 3.55 7.88 -4.91
CA VAL A 25 3.31 6.75 -5.81
C VAL A 25 2.15 5.89 -5.30
N ILE A 26 1.17 5.72 -6.15
CA ILE A 26 0.06 4.82 -5.92
C ILE A 26 0.22 3.61 -6.85
N ILE A 27 0.15 2.40 -6.30
CA ILE A 27 0.12 1.19 -7.13
C ILE A 27 -1.27 0.58 -7.03
N LYS A 28 -2.03 0.64 -8.12
CA LYS A 28 -3.32 -0.01 -8.25
C LYS A 28 -3.18 -1.27 -9.10
N GLN A 29 -3.88 -2.31 -8.71
CA GLN A 29 -3.82 -3.63 -9.35
C GLN A 29 -5.11 -3.87 -10.12
N CYS A 30 -4.98 -4.19 -11.42
CA CYS A 30 -6.11 -4.51 -12.26
C CYS A 30 -5.85 -5.83 -12.99
N LEU A 31 -6.71 -6.81 -12.79
CA LEU A 31 -6.61 -8.13 -13.41
C LEU A 31 -6.65 -8.07 -14.94
N GLY A 32 -6.13 -9.11 -15.55
CA GLY A 32 -6.16 -9.29 -17.01
C GLY A 32 -5.05 -8.58 -17.76
N LYS A 33 -4.93 -8.89 -19.05
CA LYS A 33 -3.86 -8.48 -19.96
C LYS A 33 -2.46 -8.96 -19.53
N ASN A 34 -1.42 -8.30 -20.02
CA ASN A 34 -0.02 -8.64 -19.73
C ASN A 34 0.62 -7.55 -18.86
N ILE A 35 1.72 -7.85 -18.19
CA ILE A 35 2.50 -6.88 -17.42
C ILE A 35 3.01 -5.71 -18.29
N LYS A 36 3.19 -5.94 -19.59
CA LYS A 36 3.56 -4.89 -20.55
C LYS A 36 2.46 -3.87 -20.80
N ASP A 37 1.23 -4.21 -20.46
CA ASP A 37 0.06 -3.32 -20.57
C ASP A 37 -0.13 -2.48 -19.28
N SER A 38 0.83 -2.54 -18.35
CA SER A 38 0.87 -1.65 -17.19
C SER A 38 1.20 -0.24 -17.64
N GLU A 39 0.48 0.75 -17.10
CA GLU A 39 0.64 2.15 -17.47
C GLU A 39 0.99 3.02 -16.27
N ILE A 40 1.80 4.06 -16.53
CA ILE A 40 2.11 5.12 -15.56
C ILE A 40 1.17 6.29 -15.86
N VAL A 41 0.35 6.64 -14.87
CA VAL A 41 -0.67 7.68 -14.99
C VAL A 41 -0.30 8.86 -14.10
N GLU A 42 -0.17 10.06 -14.67
CA GLU A 42 0.05 11.29 -13.90
C GLU A 42 -1.27 11.78 -13.30
N GLY A 43 -1.55 11.37 -12.07
CA GLY A 43 -2.79 11.62 -11.35
C GLY A 43 -3.17 10.49 -10.42
N VAL A 44 -4.38 10.55 -9.91
CA VAL A 44 -4.95 9.55 -9.01
C VAL A 44 -5.95 8.68 -9.77
N VAL A 45 -5.78 7.37 -9.67
CA VAL A 45 -6.73 6.40 -10.21
C VAL A 45 -7.32 5.60 -9.05
N ILE A 46 -8.65 5.55 -8.97
CA ILE A 46 -9.37 4.80 -7.95
C ILE A 46 -10.35 3.81 -8.58
N ARG A 47 -10.47 2.62 -7.98
CA ARG A 47 -11.49 1.65 -8.39
C ARG A 47 -12.80 2.04 -7.74
N HIS A 48 -13.60 2.77 -8.48
CA HIS A 48 -14.90 3.22 -8.03
C HIS A 48 -15.82 3.53 -9.21
N GLU A 49 -17.12 3.37 -9.01
CA GLU A 49 -18.12 3.74 -10.00
C GLU A 49 -18.81 5.06 -9.62
N LEU A 50 -19.27 5.75 -10.63
CA LEU A 50 -20.08 6.96 -10.44
C LEU A 50 -21.43 6.59 -9.83
N ALA A 51 -21.96 7.48 -8.98
CA ALA A 51 -23.27 7.25 -8.36
C ALA A 51 -24.42 7.20 -9.39
N ASP A 52 -24.26 7.88 -10.52
CA ASP A 52 -25.16 7.78 -11.66
C ASP A 52 -24.49 7.03 -12.82
N PRO A 53 -24.95 5.82 -13.16
CA PRO A 53 -24.41 5.03 -14.28
C PRO A 53 -24.53 5.68 -15.65
N ASN A 54 -25.51 6.57 -15.82
CA ASN A 54 -25.81 7.30 -17.08
C ASN A 54 -25.20 8.71 -17.10
N GLY A 55 -24.46 9.08 -16.05
CA GLY A 55 -23.83 10.39 -15.92
C GLY A 55 -22.71 10.63 -16.93
N LEU A 56 -22.17 11.85 -16.90
CA LEU A 56 -21.04 12.26 -17.74
C LEU A 56 -19.80 11.47 -17.37
N LYS A 57 -19.26 10.70 -18.32
CA LYS A 57 -18.09 9.84 -18.10
C LYS A 57 -16.75 10.52 -18.37
N TYR A 58 -16.78 11.75 -18.89
CA TYR A 58 -15.60 12.52 -19.27
C TYR A 58 -15.80 14.01 -19.06
N LEU A 59 -14.92 14.65 -18.32
CA LEU A 59 -14.92 16.08 -18.07
C LEU A 59 -13.52 16.66 -18.19
N LYS A 60 -13.41 17.86 -18.76
CA LYS A 60 -12.17 18.65 -18.84
C LYS A 60 -12.24 19.88 -17.94
N ASN A 61 -11.10 20.32 -17.43
CA ASN A 61 -10.93 21.53 -16.62
C ASN A 61 -12.01 21.68 -15.54
N THR A 62 -12.10 20.69 -14.67
CA THR A 62 -13.25 20.50 -13.80
C THR A 62 -12.92 20.90 -12.36
N LYS A 63 -13.87 21.57 -11.73
CA LYS A 63 -13.84 21.90 -10.30
C LYS A 63 -14.40 20.74 -9.48
N ILE A 64 -13.63 20.32 -8.47
CA ILE A 64 -13.91 19.17 -7.62
C ILE A 64 -13.98 19.60 -6.17
N ALA A 65 -15.02 19.20 -5.44
CA ALA A 65 -15.12 19.34 -4.00
C ALA A 65 -14.96 17.98 -3.32
N ILE A 66 -14.34 17.98 -2.13
CA ILE A 66 -14.14 16.79 -1.31
C ILE A 66 -14.79 17.02 0.05
N CYS A 67 -15.64 16.06 0.48
CA CYS A 67 -16.28 16.14 1.79
C CYS A 67 -16.26 14.77 2.49
N THR A 68 -15.97 14.80 3.79
CA THR A 68 -15.96 13.61 4.65
C THR A 68 -17.26 13.42 5.43
N GLY A 69 -18.05 14.47 5.58
CA GLY A 69 -19.30 14.42 6.34
C GLY A 69 -20.52 13.96 5.52
N GLU A 70 -21.57 13.74 6.25
CA GLU A 70 -22.89 13.44 5.68
C GLU A 70 -23.66 14.71 5.34
N LEU A 71 -24.59 14.58 4.42
CA LEU A 71 -25.58 15.65 4.21
C LEU A 71 -26.50 15.67 5.43
N ASN A 72 -26.37 16.71 6.26
CA ASN A 72 -27.07 16.80 7.53
C ASN A 72 -28.57 17.12 7.36
N ILE A 73 -29.29 16.19 6.73
CA ILE A 73 -30.75 16.23 6.64
C ILE A 73 -31.26 14.88 7.15
N LYS A 74 -31.89 14.90 8.31
CA LYS A 74 -32.55 13.71 8.84
C LYS A 74 -33.57 13.23 7.80
N SER A 75 -33.43 11.99 7.34
CA SER A 75 -34.44 11.39 6.47
C SER A 75 -35.80 11.39 7.18
N VAL A 76 -36.88 11.45 6.41
CA VAL A 76 -38.23 11.36 6.98
C VAL A 76 -38.36 10.09 7.81
N GLU A 77 -37.76 9.01 7.35
CA GLU A 77 -37.74 7.72 8.06
C GLU A 77 -36.96 7.77 9.36
N GLU A 78 -35.76 8.40 9.41
CA GLU A 78 -34.99 8.57 10.65
C GLU A 78 -35.69 9.51 11.63
N SER A 79 -36.38 10.53 11.14
CA SER A 79 -37.15 11.45 12.01
C SER A 79 -38.38 10.76 12.61
N VAL A 80 -39.02 9.89 11.86
CA VAL A 80 -40.19 9.10 12.32
C VAL A 80 -39.72 8.02 13.30
N TYR A 81 -38.66 7.29 13.02
CA TYR A 81 -38.15 6.22 13.91
C TYR A 81 -37.57 6.75 15.22
N LYS A 82 -36.85 7.88 15.21
CA LYS A 82 -36.24 8.45 16.42
C LYS A 82 -37.22 9.22 17.30
N THR A 83 -38.28 9.80 16.75
CA THR A 83 -39.28 10.61 17.53
C THR A 83 -40.58 9.84 17.81
N LYS A 84 -40.75 8.60 17.40
CA LYS A 84 -42.01 7.82 17.57
C LYS A 84 -43.26 8.65 17.19
N ILE A 85 -43.17 9.43 16.10
CA ILE A 85 -44.32 10.15 15.58
C ILE A 85 -45.21 9.14 14.84
N GLU A 86 -46.29 8.74 15.46
CA GLU A 86 -47.32 7.95 14.79
C GLU A 86 -48.02 8.85 13.77
N ILE A 87 -47.73 8.62 12.49
CA ILE A 87 -48.38 9.36 11.40
C ILE A 87 -49.54 8.53 10.91
N ASN A 88 -50.71 8.83 11.44
CA ASN A 88 -51.96 8.18 11.04
C ASN A 88 -52.65 8.85 9.84
N ASP A 89 -52.07 9.94 9.32
CA ASP A 89 -52.66 10.74 8.24
C ASP A 89 -51.74 10.75 7.00
N PRO A 90 -52.22 10.20 5.86
CA PRO A 90 -51.46 10.20 4.60
C PRO A 90 -51.13 11.60 4.05
N GLU A 91 -51.93 12.61 4.36
CA GLU A 91 -51.67 13.98 3.89
C GLU A 91 -50.49 14.62 4.68
N LYS A 92 -50.40 14.38 5.97
CA LYS A 92 -49.25 14.81 6.77
C LYS A 92 -47.95 14.23 6.29
N LEU A 93 -47.96 12.96 5.90
CA LEU A 93 -46.78 12.27 5.36
C LEU A 93 -46.34 12.88 4.01
N LYS A 94 -47.29 13.24 3.15
CA LYS A 94 -47.02 13.94 1.87
C LYS A 94 -46.41 15.32 2.11
N ASN A 95 -46.92 16.08 3.08
CA ASN A 95 -46.40 17.38 3.41
C ASN A 95 -44.97 17.32 4.00
N ILE A 96 -44.69 16.39 4.87
CA ILE A 96 -43.34 16.17 5.44
C ILE A 96 -42.33 15.79 4.32
N LYS A 97 -42.74 14.89 3.40
CA LYS A 97 -41.91 14.54 2.23
C LYS A 97 -41.65 15.73 1.30
N LYS A 98 -42.62 16.59 1.15
CA LYS A 98 -42.53 17.80 0.31
C LYS A 98 -41.57 18.83 0.92
N GLU A 99 -41.66 19.02 2.24
CA GLU A 99 -40.78 19.93 2.96
C GLU A 99 -39.33 19.40 3.01
N TYR A 100 -39.17 18.12 3.22
CA TYR A 100 -37.85 17.47 3.13
C TYR A 100 -37.19 17.68 1.75
N LYS A 101 -37.93 17.44 0.67
CA LYS A 101 -37.43 17.67 -0.70
C LYS A 101 -37.07 19.15 -0.94
N LYS A 102 -37.83 20.08 -0.38
CA LYS A 102 -37.57 21.52 -0.48
C LYS A 102 -36.27 21.91 0.25
N GLN A 103 -36.12 21.45 1.48
CA GLN A 103 -34.88 21.68 2.28
C GLN A 103 -33.68 21.06 1.60
N LEU A 104 -33.80 19.83 1.12
CA LEU A 104 -32.74 19.14 0.37
C LEU A 104 -32.33 19.93 -0.86
N LYS A 105 -33.32 20.41 -1.65
CA LYS A 105 -33.06 21.21 -2.83
C LYS A 105 -32.35 22.51 -2.51
N ASN A 106 -32.76 23.23 -1.46
CA ASN A 106 -32.16 24.50 -1.05
C ASN A 106 -30.69 24.32 -0.64
N LYS A 107 -30.36 23.23 0.08
CA LYS A 107 -28.98 22.90 0.48
C LYS A 107 -28.13 22.56 -0.73
N ILE A 108 -28.65 21.74 -1.63
CA ILE A 108 -27.95 21.35 -2.86
C ILE A 108 -27.75 22.56 -3.78
N ASP A 109 -28.73 23.45 -3.90
CA ASP A 109 -28.61 24.66 -4.74
C ASP A 109 -27.45 25.57 -4.24
N LYS A 110 -27.21 25.68 -2.92
CA LYS A 110 -26.04 26.39 -2.38
C LYS A 110 -24.73 25.77 -2.89
N ILE A 111 -24.60 24.45 -2.83
CA ILE A 111 -23.43 23.72 -3.31
C ILE A 111 -23.25 23.92 -4.82
N CYS A 112 -24.33 23.86 -5.59
CA CYS A 112 -24.29 24.08 -7.03
C CYS A 112 -23.79 25.48 -7.42
N ASN A 113 -24.11 26.49 -6.61
CA ASN A 113 -23.72 27.88 -6.85
C ASN A 113 -22.20 28.10 -6.69
N THR A 114 -21.46 27.21 -6.03
CA THR A 114 -19.99 27.27 -5.95
C THR A 114 -19.31 26.94 -7.28
N GLY A 115 -20.07 26.38 -8.24
CA GLY A 115 -19.56 25.98 -9.55
C GLY A 115 -18.88 24.61 -9.55
N VAL A 116 -19.07 23.80 -8.50
CA VAL A 116 -18.60 22.42 -8.43
C VAL A 116 -19.22 21.58 -9.56
N LYS A 117 -18.42 20.68 -10.13
CA LYS A 117 -18.88 19.73 -11.16
C LYS A 117 -18.75 18.28 -10.71
N ILE A 118 -17.85 18.02 -9.77
CA ILE A 118 -17.64 16.68 -9.20
C ILE A 118 -17.59 16.80 -7.68
N LEU A 119 -18.33 15.93 -7.02
CA LEU A 119 -18.39 15.84 -5.57
C LEU A 119 -17.89 14.46 -5.14
N LEU A 120 -16.80 14.45 -4.39
CA LEU A 120 -16.17 13.24 -3.83
C LEU A 120 -16.50 13.13 -2.35
N LEU A 121 -17.12 12.03 -1.95
CA LEU A 121 -17.66 11.86 -0.60
C LEU A 121 -17.11 10.59 0.07
N GLU A 122 -16.75 10.72 1.32
CA GLU A 122 -16.45 9.56 2.18
C GLU A 122 -17.73 8.79 2.52
N LYS A 123 -18.79 9.51 2.82
CA LYS A 123 -20.06 8.95 3.26
C LYS A 123 -21.03 8.72 2.10
N GLY A 124 -22.14 8.06 2.40
CA GLY A 124 -23.24 7.89 1.47
C GLY A 124 -24.06 9.17 1.30
N LEU A 125 -24.85 9.21 0.22
CA LEU A 125 -25.89 10.23 0.01
C LEU A 125 -27.23 9.53 -0.21
N PRO A 126 -28.34 10.16 0.24
CA PRO A 126 -29.68 9.71 -0.12
C PRO A 126 -29.89 9.75 -1.63
N ASP A 127 -30.61 8.77 -2.18
CA ASP A 127 -30.85 8.69 -3.64
C ASP A 127 -31.58 9.92 -4.18
N ALA A 128 -32.47 10.52 -3.38
CA ALA A 128 -33.10 11.78 -3.71
C ALA A 128 -32.13 12.95 -3.93
N ALA A 129 -31.03 12.98 -3.18
CA ALA A 129 -29.96 13.96 -3.36
C ALA A 129 -29.16 13.70 -4.63
N ILE A 130 -28.85 12.43 -4.90
CA ILE A 130 -28.15 12.03 -6.13
C ILE A 130 -28.94 12.43 -7.36
N GLU A 131 -30.27 12.20 -7.38
CA GLU A 131 -31.15 12.60 -8.46
C GLU A 131 -31.08 14.10 -8.72
N ILE A 132 -31.08 14.95 -7.69
CA ILE A 132 -30.99 16.40 -7.84
C ILE A 132 -29.61 16.81 -8.38
N PHE A 133 -28.50 16.23 -7.88
CA PHE A 133 -27.15 16.50 -8.40
C PHE A 133 -27.01 16.09 -9.86
N THR A 134 -27.54 14.93 -10.24
CA THR A 134 -27.55 14.44 -11.64
C THR A 134 -28.30 15.40 -12.56
N ARG A 135 -29.49 15.88 -12.16
CA ARG A 135 -30.24 16.88 -12.92
C ARG A 135 -29.48 18.19 -13.11
N ARG A 136 -28.61 18.54 -12.17
CA ARG A 136 -27.70 19.70 -12.24
C ARG A 136 -26.38 19.41 -12.96
N LYS A 137 -26.22 18.21 -13.53
CA LYS A 137 -25.00 17.74 -14.22
C LYS A 137 -23.76 17.78 -13.31
N ILE A 138 -23.94 17.45 -12.03
CA ILE A 138 -22.87 17.28 -11.06
C ILE A 138 -22.66 15.78 -10.84
N ILE A 139 -21.43 15.33 -11.04
CA ILE A 139 -21.03 13.95 -10.81
C ILE A 139 -20.80 13.75 -9.33
N VAL A 140 -21.39 12.72 -8.75
CA VAL A 140 -21.20 12.33 -7.36
C VAL A 140 -20.49 10.98 -7.30
N VAL A 141 -19.45 10.91 -6.49
CA VAL A 141 -18.75 9.68 -6.12
C VAL A 141 -18.84 9.55 -4.61
N ARG A 142 -19.42 8.47 -4.14
CA ARG A 142 -19.74 8.26 -2.71
C ARG A 142 -18.99 7.07 -2.14
N ARG A 143 -18.82 7.01 -0.79
CA ARG A 143 -18.17 5.90 -0.10
C ARG A 143 -16.71 5.71 -0.47
N LEU A 144 -16.00 6.81 -0.68
CA LEU A 144 -14.56 6.80 -0.91
C LEU A 144 -13.80 6.63 0.40
N VAL A 145 -12.66 5.97 0.33
CA VAL A 145 -11.76 5.81 1.47
C VAL A 145 -11.03 7.13 1.71
N ILE A 146 -10.84 7.49 2.99
CA ILE A 146 -10.23 8.77 3.38
C ILE A 146 -8.83 8.96 2.78
N GLU A 147 -8.02 7.89 2.71
CA GLU A 147 -6.68 7.93 2.14
C GLU A 147 -6.67 8.30 0.65
N ASP A 148 -7.67 7.83 -0.12
CA ASP A 148 -7.81 8.19 -1.53
C ASP A 148 -8.27 9.65 -1.66
N LEU A 149 -9.16 10.14 -0.79
CA LEU A 149 -9.58 11.54 -0.73
C LEU A 149 -8.42 12.48 -0.40
N GLU A 150 -7.58 12.14 0.57
CA GLU A 150 -6.39 12.92 0.92
C GLU A 150 -5.39 13.00 -0.24
N ARG A 151 -5.19 11.90 -0.98
CA ARG A 151 -4.32 11.87 -2.15
C ARG A 151 -4.88 12.75 -3.27
N ILE A 152 -6.18 12.66 -3.54
CA ILE A 152 -6.84 13.51 -4.53
C ILE A 152 -6.74 14.96 -4.11
N SER A 153 -7.03 15.31 -2.84
CA SER A 153 -6.90 16.66 -2.29
C SER A 153 -5.50 17.25 -2.54
N LYS A 154 -4.44 16.47 -2.25
CA LYS A 154 -3.05 16.88 -2.49
C LYS A 154 -2.75 17.11 -3.98
N THR A 155 -3.35 16.33 -4.87
CA THR A 155 -3.16 16.43 -6.33
C THR A 155 -3.82 17.66 -6.89
N ILE A 156 -5.12 17.83 -6.64
CA ILE A 156 -5.93 18.88 -7.26
C ILE A 156 -5.93 20.20 -6.47
N GLY A 157 -5.39 20.16 -5.23
CA GLY A 157 -5.31 21.32 -4.36
C GLY A 157 -6.63 21.74 -3.72
N SER A 158 -7.59 20.81 -3.57
CA SER A 158 -8.82 21.07 -2.82
C SER A 158 -8.58 20.97 -1.33
N LYS A 159 -9.42 21.63 -0.53
CA LYS A 159 -9.53 21.34 0.90
C LYS A 159 -10.55 20.22 1.12
N ILE A 160 -10.32 19.44 2.17
CA ILE A 160 -11.28 18.42 2.62
C ILE A 160 -12.21 19.12 3.62
N VAL A 161 -13.49 19.17 3.31
CA VAL A 161 -14.51 19.84 4.13
C VAL A 161 -15.28 18.80 4.93
N SER A 162 -15.57 19.10 6.19
CA SER A 162 -16.28 18.17 7.07
C SER A 162 -17.79 18.13 6.82
N TYR A 163 -18.39 19.21 6.33
CA TYR A 163 -19.82 19.28 6.04
C TYR A 163 -20.06 19.80 4.63
N LEU A 164 -21.00 19.16 3.91
CA LEU A 164 -21.36 19.54 2.53
C LEU A 164 -21.84 21.00 2.41
N GLU A 165 -22.43 21.52 3.45
CA GLU A 165 -23.01 22.87 3.49
C GLU A 165 -21.97 23.98 3.57
N ASP A 166 -20.76 23.64 4.06
CA ASP A 166 -19.67 24.56 4.27
C ASP A 166 -18.74 24.70 3.06
N ILE A 167 -19.04 23.98 1.98
CA ILE A 167 -18.23 24.04 0.75
C ILE A 167 -18.30 25.43 0.15
N THR A 168 -17.14 26.07 0.01
CA THR A 168 -16.96 27.38 -0.63
C THR A 168 -16.20 27.25 -1.96
N THR A 169 -16.15 28.33 -2.71
CA THR A 169 -15.37 28.37 -3.97
C THR A 169 -13.87 28.21 -3.77
N GLU A 170 -13.37 28.53 -2.57
CA GLU A 170 -11.95 28.43 -2.22
C GLU A 170 -11.52 27.00 -1.87
N ASP A 171 -12.47 26.16 -1.52
CA ASP A 171 -12.22 24.76 -1.15
C ASP A 171 -12.14 23.83 -2.37
N LEU A 172 -12.51 24.36 -3.54
CA LEU A 172 -12.54 23.60 -4.78
C LEU A 172 -11.14 23.39 -5.35
N GLY A 173 -10.83 22.13 -5.66
CA GLY A 173 -9.68 21.79 -6.46
C GLY A 173 -9.97 21.80 -7.96
N LYS A 174 -8.92 21.78 -8.77
CA LYS A 174 -9.02 21.71 -10.24
C LYS A 174 -8.31 20.46 -10.76
N ALA A 175 -8.99 19.70 -11.59
CA ALA A 175 -8.40 18.63 -12.38
C ALA A 175 -8.52 18.96 -13.89
N GLU A 176 -7.50 18.58 -14.65
CA GLU A 176 -7.50 18.78 -16.10
C GLU A 176 -8.48 17.84 -16.79
N ILE A 177 -8.44 16.56 -16.39
CA ILE A 177 -9.30 15.51 -16.93
C ILE A 177 -9.82 14.66 -15.80
N VAL A 178 -11.12 14.37 -15.83
CA VAL A 178 -11.75 13.33 -15.02
C VAL A 178 -12.55 12.43 -15.93
N GLU A 179 -12.24 11.13 -15.88
CA GLU A 179 -12.91 10.16 -16.74
C GLU A 179 -13.12 8.82 -16.04
N GLU A 180 -14.20 8.14 -16.39
CA GLU A 180 -14.47 6.76 -16.02
C GLU A 180 -14.01 5.84 -17.15
N ARG A 181 -13.12 4.89 -16.84
CA ARG A 181 -12.70 3.83 -17.75
C ARG A 181 -13.14 2.47 -17.23
N ILE A 182 -13.54 1.60 -18.14
CA ILE A 182 -13.86 0.21 -17.80
C ILE A 182 -12.65 -0.66 -18.14
N LEU A 183 -12.07 -1.26 -17.12
CA LEU A 183 -10.93 -2.17 -17.26
C LEU A 183 -11.31 -3.53 -16.67
N ASN A 184 -11.28 -4.56 -17.50
CA ASN A 184 -11.64 -5.92 -17.11
C ASN A 184 -13.03 -6.04 -16.43
N GLY A 185 -14.02 -5.29 -16.91
CA GLY A 185 -15.38 -5.25 -16.34
C GLY A 185 -15.53 -4.40 -15.08
N GLU A 186 -14.44 -3.88 -14.51
CA GLU A 186 -14.45 -2.99 -13.35
C GLU A 186 -14.38 -1.53 -13.79
N LYS A 187 -15.07 -0.65 -13.07
CA LYS A 187 -15.06 0.79 -13.32
C LYS A 187 -13.95 1.46 -12.52
N TRP A 188 -13.20 2.30 -13.21
CA TRP A 188 -12.06 3.02 -12.67
C TRP A 188 -12.21 4.50 -12.96
N LEU A 189 -12.11 5.32 -11.92
CA LEU A 189 -12.14 6.77 -12.03
C LEU A 189 -10.71 7.29 -12.09
N TYR A 190 -10.40 7.99 -13.17
CA TYR A 190 -9.14 8.68 -13.44
C TYR A 190 -9.30 10.16 -13.17
N ILE A 191 -8.47 10.71 -12.29
CA ILE A 191 -8.40 12.14 -11.97
C ILE A 191 -6.99 12.60 -12.35
N LEU A 192 -6.86 13.24 -13.49
CA LEU A 192 -5.60 13.56 -14.13
C LEU A 192 -5.35 15.06 -14.09
N GLY A 193 -4.07 15.42 -14.00
CA GLY A 193 -3.63 16.81 -13.99
C GLY A 193 -4.05 17.53 -12.70
N GLY A 194 -3.09 18.01 -11.97
CA GLY A 194 -3.27 18.82 -10.77
C GLY A 194 -2.13 19.81 -10.61
N GLN A 195 -2.41 20.98 -10.06
CA GLN A 195 -1.44 22.07 -10.03
C GLN A 195 -0.49 22.03 -8.81
N LYS A 196 -0.73 21.22 -7.78
CA LYS A 196 0.01 21.34 -6.52
C LYS A 196 1.06 20.27 -6.27
N ARG A 197 0.74 18.98 -6.39
CA ARG A 197 1.71 17.89 -6.22
C ARG A 197 1.54 16.85 -7.31
N LYS A 198 2.67 16.44 -7.86
CA LYS A 198 2.68 15.38 -8.87
C LYS A 198 2.53 14.03 -8.17
N ILE A 199 1.30 13.50 -8.14
CA ILE A 199 1.01 12.13 -7.73
C ILE A 199 0.97 11.26 -8.98
N ILE A 200 1.55 10.08 -8.89
CA ILE A 200 1.65 9.15 -10.00
C ILE A 200 1.02 7.84 -9.59
N THR A 201 0.09 7.35 -10.40
CA THR A 201 -0.50 6.03 -10.23
C THR A 201 0.10 5.06 -11.24
N LEU A 202 0.68 3.98 -10.75
CA LEU A 202 1.04 2.82 -11.57
C LEU A 202 -0.15 1.86 -11.61
N MET A 203 -0.78 1.74 -12.78
CA MET A 203 -1.79 0.70 -13.04
C MET A 203 -1.07 -0.58 -13.42
N LEU A 204 -0.95 -1.49 -12.45
CA LEU A 204 -0.27 -2.77 -12.64
C LEU A 204 -1.23 -3.81 -13.20
N ARG A 205 -0.85 -4.42 -14.34
CA ARG A 205 -1.61 -5.45 -15.04
C ARG A 205 -0.81 -6.73 -15.18
N GLY A 206 -1.44 -7.81 -15.62
CA GLY A 206 -0.69 -8.97 -16.09
C GLY A 206 -0.84 -10.26 -15.29
N SER A 207 -1.96 -10.47 -14.64
CA SER A 207 -2.29 -11.76 -14.02
C SER A 207 -3.79 -12.04 -14.14
N THR A 208 -4.14 -13.31 -14.17
CA THR A 208 -5.52 -13.79 -14.00
C THR A 208 -5.91 -13.88 -12.54
N GLU A 209 -4.92 -13.88 -11.64
CA GLU A 209 -5.11 -14.02 -10.19
C GLU A 209 -4.52 -12.83 -9.42
N MET A 210 -5.23 -12.38 -8.41
CA MET A 210 -4.81 -11.24 -7.56
C MET A 210 -3.49 -11.52 -6.81
N PHE A 211 -3.22 -12.77 -6.46
CA PHE A 211 -1.99 -13.16 -5.75
C PHE A 211 -0.72 -12.79 -6.54
N GLY A 212 -0.72 -13.08 -7.86
CA GLY A 212 0.41 -12.72 -8.74
C GLY A 212 0.66 -11.22 -8.79
N LEU A 213 -0.40 -10.41 -8.92
CA LEU A 213 -0.31 -8.95 -8.92
C LEU A 213 0.17 -8.40 -7.57
N THR A 214 -0.28 -8.99 -6.46
CA THR A 214 0.15 -8.58 -5.12
C THR A 214 1.64 -8.81 -4.91
N ARG A 215 2.17 -9.96 -5.36
CA ARG A 215 3.62 -10.22 -5.36
C ARG A 215 4.37 -9.22 -6.23
N ALA A 216 3.90 -8.99 -7.46
CA ALA A 216 4.51 -8.02 -8.37
C ALA A 216 4.50 -6.60 -7.78
N SER A 217 3.40 -6.17 -7.19
CA SER A 217 3.28 -4.88 -6.50
C SER A 217 4.31 -4.73 -5.37
N ARG A 218 4.53 -5.79 -4.57
CA ARG A 218 5.54 -5.79 -3.51
C ARG A 218 6.95 -5.64 -4.08
N VAL A 219 7.29 -6.42 -5.10
CA VAL A 219 8.60 -6.34 -5.78
C VAL A 219 8.83 -4.94 -6.36
N ILE A 220 7.81 -4.34 -6.97
CA ILE A 220 7.87 -2.98 -7.50
C ILE A 220 8.12 -1.96 -6.39
N LYS A 221 7.38 -2.04 -5.27
CA LYS A 221 7.59 -1.16 -4.11
C LYS A 221 9.00 -1.27 -3.54
N ASP A 222 9.52 -2.47 -3.41
CA ASP A 222 10.87 -2.70 -2.91
C ASP A 222 11.91 -2.18 -3.91
N GLY A 223 11.71 -2.42 -5.20
CA GLY A 223 12.57 -1.87 -6.25
C GLY A 223 12.62 -0.34 -6.24
N LEU A 224 11.48 0.34 -6.05
CA LEU A 224 11.44 1.81 -5.94
C LEU A 224 12.22 2.31 -4.72
N LYS A 225 12.10 1.63 -3.57
CA LYS A 225 12.86 1.98 -2.37
C LYS A 225 14.37 1.86 -2.60
N VAL A 226 14.81 0.78 -3.26
CA VAL A 226 16.22 0.57 -3.61
C VAL A 226 16.71 1.67 -4.57
N LEU A 227 15.94 1.97 -5.61
CA LEU A 227 16.28 3.01 -6.57
C LEU A 227 16.33 4.41 -5.94
N LYS A 228 15.41 4.74 -5.02
CA LYS A 228 15.47 5.99 -4.25
C LYS A 228 16.74 6.09 -3.41
N LYS A 229 17.14 4.98 -2.75
CA LYS A 229 18.39 4.95 -1.97
C LYS A 229 19.61 5.13 -2.86
N PHE A 230 19.62 4.48 -4.03
CA PHE A 230 20.67 4.65 -5.02
C PHE A 230 20.72 6.07 -5.57
N TYR A 231 19.57 6.68 -5.86
CA TYR A 231 19.53 8.07 -6.34
C TYR A 231 20.15 9.05 -5.34
N ASN A 232 19.84 8.88 -4.05
CA ASN A 232 20.39 9.74 -2.99
C ASN A 232 21.87 9.49 -2.71
N ASN A 233 22.35 8.25 -2.87
CA ASN A 233 23.75 7.87 -2.68
C ASN A 233 24.14 6.82 -3.75
N PRO A 234 24.68 7.26 -4.91
CA PRO A 234 24.93 6.41 -6.06
C PRO A 234 26.21 5.55 -5.90
N VAL A 235 26.33 4.85 -4.78
CA VAL A 235 27.44 3.94 -4.50
C VAL A 235 26.91 2.50 -4.51
N ILE A 236 27.55 1.66 -5.32
CA ILE A 236 27.25 0.24 -5.46
C ILE A 236 28.39 -0.65 -5.03
N VAL A 237 28.07 -1.85 -4.59
CA VAL A 237 29.02 -2.93 -4.27
C VAL A 237 28.65 -4.18 -5.06
N CYS A 238 29.59 -5.10 -5.20
CA CYS A 238 29.31 -6.39 -5.81
C CYS A 238 28.42 -7.23 -4.90
N GLY A 239 27.39 -7.85 -5.48
CA GLY A 239 26.50 -8.78 -4.81
C GLY A 239 27.04 -10.23 -4.81
N GLY A 240 26.13 -11.18 -4.62
CA GLY A 240 26.49 -12.60 -4.64
C GLY A 240 27.43 -13.04 -3.50
N GLY A 241 27.41 -12.32 -2.37
CA GLY A 241 28.28 -12.60 -1.22
C GLY A 241 29.72 -12.08 -1.36
N ALA A 242 30.05 -11.39 -2.45
CA ALA A 242 31.40 -10.85 -2.66
C ALA A 242 31.78 -9.82 -1.59
N CYS A 243 30.87 -8.89 -1.29
CA CYS A 243 31.09 -7.86 -0.27
C CYS A 243 31.28 -8.48 1.12
N GLU A 244 30.46 -9.46 1.50
CA GLU A 244 30.51 -10.14 2.78
C GLU A 244 31.83 -10.88 2.99
N ILE A 245 32.32 -11.58 1.98
CA ILE A 245 33.59 -12.30 2.04
C ILE A 245 34.76 -11.33 2.15
N GLU A 246 34.78 -10.28 1.36
CA GLU A 246 35.82 -9.27 1.42
C GLU A 246 35.90 -8.63 2.82
N LEU A 247 34.72 -8.23 3.37
CA LEU A 247 34.61 -7.67 4.70
C LEU A 247 35.08 -8.67 5.78
N SER A 248 34.72 -9.95 5.65
CA SER A 248 35.14 -10.97 6.62
C SER A 248 36.65 -11.14 6.66
N ILE A 249 37.33 -11.10 5.51
CA ILE A 249 38.78 -11.17 5.40
C ILE A 249 39.41 -9.93 6.06
N GLN A 250 38.92 -8.74 5.74
CA GLN A 250 39.44 -7.51 6.32
C GLN A 250 39.21 -7.43 7.84
N LEU A 251 38.07 -7.91 8.33
CA LEU A 251 37.82 -8.00 9.78
C LEU A 251 38.77 -8.95 10.50
N ARG A 252 39.09 -10.10 9.89
CA ARG A 252 40.08 -11.03 10.46
C ARG A 252 41.46 -10.41 10.51
N GLU A 253 41.88 -9.66 9.50
CA GLU A 253 43.13 -8.91 9.54
C GLU A 253 43.08 -7.81 10.60
N PHE A 254 41.96 -7.10 10.72
CA PHE A 254 41.77 -6.11 11.77
C PHE A 254 41.80 -6.72 13.18
N ALA A 255 41.21 -7.90 13.36
CA ALA A 255 41.20 -8.62 14.63
C ALA A 255 42.60 -8.93 15.18
N LYS A 256 43.61 -9.08 14.31
CA LYS A 256 45.02 -9.32 14.73
C LYS A 256 45.63 -8.17 15.54
N LYS A 257 45.02 -6.98 15.52
CA LYS A 257 45.45 -5.83 16.32
C LYS A 257 44.95 -5.86 17.75
N TYR A 258 44.06 -6.77 18.07
CA TYR A 258 43.42 -6.91 19.36
C TYR A 258 43.73 -8.27 19.98
N ASN A 259 43.63 -8.36 21.31
CA ASN A 259 43.86 -9.58 22.06
C ASN A 259 42.65 -9.91 22.96
N GLY A 260 42.50 -11.19 23.30
CA GLY A 260 41.45 -11.63 24.23
C GLY A 260 40.03 -11.56 23.66
N LYS A 261 39.08 -11.04 24.44
CA LYS A 261 37.66 -11.07 24.14
C LYS A 261 37.29 -10.24 22.90
N GLU A 262 37.96 -9.12 22.68
CA GLU A 262 37.73 -8.23 21.54
C GLU A 262 38.01 -8.94 20.21
N MET A 263 39.15 -9.63 20.13
CA MET A 263 39.53 -10.44 18.97
C MET A 263 38.47 -11.51 18.67
N LEU A 264 37.96 -12.19 19.71
CA LEU A 264 36.93 -13.22 19.56
C LEU A 264 35.63 -12.63 19.02
N CYS A 265 35.19 -11.47 19.53
CA CYS A 265 33.97 -10.79 19.04
C CYS A 265 34.11 -10.37 17.56
N ILE A 266 35.25 -9.81 17.16
CA ILE A 266 35.49 -9.40 15.77
C ILE A 266 35.49 -10.64 14.86
N ASN A 267 36.13 -11.73 15.26
CA ASN A 267 36.11 -12.98 14.50
C ASN A 267 34.69 -13.59 14.38
N ALA A 268 33.92 -13.57 15.46
CA ALA A 268 32.54 -14.04 15.44
C ALA A 268 31.66 -13.22 14.44
N PHE A 269 31.88 -11.91 14.36
CA PHE A 269 31.21 -11.07 13.37
C PHE A 269 31.67 -11.41 11.95
N ALA A 270 32.96 -11.66 11.74
CA ALA A 270 33.48 -12.13 10.45
C ALA A 270 32.85 -13.48 10.03
N ASP A 271 32.68 -14.41 10.98
CA ASP A 271 32.02 -15.71 10.75
C ASP A 271 30.55 -15.51 10.37
N ALA A 272 29.86 -14.56 11.02
CA ALA A 272 28.47 -14.23 10.69
C ALA A 272 28.33 -13.71 9.25
N LEU A 273 29.25 -12.85 8.78
CA LEU A 273 29.25 -12.38 7.39
C LEU A 273 29.48 -13.53 6.40
N GLU A 274 30.43 -14.45 6.70
CA GLU A 274 30.64 -15.63 5.87
C GLU A 274 29.43 -16.56 5.81
N SER A 275 28.66 -16.63 6.91
CA SER A 275 27.46 -17.45 6.98
C SER A 275 26.40 -17.01 5.96
N ILE A 276 26.29 -15.72 5.68
CA ILE A 276 25.39 -15.16 4.66
C ILE A 276 25.75 -15.76 3.29
N THR A 277 27.02 -15.71 2.91
CA THR A 277 27.50 -16.29 1.65
C THR A 277 27.31 -17.81 1.61
N ASN A 278 27.54 -18.50 2.73
CA ASN A 278 27.34 -19.95 2.83
C ASN A 278 25.86 -20.33 2.64
N ILE A 279 24.92 -19.56 3.18
CA ILE A 279 23.47 -19.74 2.97
C ILE A 279 23.13 -19.51 1.51
N LEU A 280 23.69 -18.50 0.87
CA LEU A 280 23.50 -18.24 -0.56
C LEU A 280 23.98 -19.41 -1.43
N ILE A 281 25.17 -20.00 -1.10
CA ILE A 281 25.69 -21.21 -1.74
C ILE A 281 24.70 -22.36 -1.59
N LYS A 282 24.23 -22.64 -0.38
CA LYS A 282 23.26 -23.72 -0.10
C LYS A 282 21.95 -23.52 -0.87
N ASN A 283 21.41 -22.30 -0.84
CA ASN A 283 20.17 -21.96 -1.55
C ASN A 283 20.31 -22.06 -3.09
N SER A 284 21.53 -21.90 -3.60
CA SER A 284 21.85 -22.14 -5.02
C SER A 284 21.90 -23.63 -5.39
N GLY A 285 21.70 -24.54 -4.43
CA GLY A 285 21.75 -25.98 -4.63
C GLY A 285 23.17 -26.58 -4.65
N LEU A 286 24.16 -25.83 -4.20
CA LEU A 286 25.52 -26.31 -4.02
C LEU A 286 25.68 -26.89 -2.61
N LYS A 287 25.96 -28.19 -2.51
CA LYS A 287 25.99 -28.91 -1.22
C LYS A 287 27.38 -28.96 -0.53
N SER A 288 28.42 -28.41 -1.16
CA SER A 288 29.81 -28.50 -0.68
C SER A 288 30.29 -27.20 -0.06
N ILE A 289 31.18 -27.30 0.93
CA ILE A 289 31.92 -26.16 1.48
C ILE A 289 32.96 -25.60 0.50
N TYR A 290 33.33 -26.40 -0.50
CA TYR A 290 34.33 -26.06 -1.50
C TYR A 290 34.12 -24.70 -2.21
N PRO A 291 32.88 -24.31 -2.65
CA PRO A 291 32.65 -22.99 -3.24
C PRO A 291 33.04 -21.84 -2.31
N LEU A 292 32.78 -21.96 -1.01
CA LEU A 292 33.16 -20.91 -0.02
C LEU A 292 34.67 -20.79 0.10
N VAL A 293 35.39 -21.91 0.22
CA VAL A 293 36.85 -21.96 0.30
C VAL A 293 37.47 -21.37 -0.98
N LYS A 294 36.96 -21.77 -2.15
CA LYS A 294 37.44 -21.26 -3.43
C LYS A 294 37.20 -19.77 -3.58
N LEU A 295 36.07 -19.26 -3.09
CA LEU A 295 35.76 -17.84 -3.11
C LEU A 295 36.69 -17.04 -2.22
N LYS A 296 36.96 -17.51 -0.97
CA LYS A 296 37.93 -16.90 -0.09
C LYS A 296 39.33 -16.86 -0.71
N HIS A 297 39.78 -17.96 -1.31
CA HIS A 297 41.06 -18.00 -2.01
C HIS A 297 41.18 -16.94 -3.11
N LYS A 298 40.12 -16.72 -3.89
CA LYS A 298 40.09 -15.66 -4.90
C LYS A 298 40.24 -14.27 -4.30
N HIS A 299 39.52 -13.99 -3.23
CA HIS A 299 39.63 -12.70 -2.53
C HIS A 299 41.02 -12.48 -1.94
N LEU A 300 41.65 -13.52 -1.36
CA LEU A 300 43.02 -13.44 -0.89
C LEU A 300 44.03 -13.22 -2.02
N ALA A 301 43.72 -13.70 -3.24
CA ALA A 301 44.48 -13.40 -4.44
C ALA A 301 44.16 -12.01 -5.07
N ASN A 302 43.49 -11.11 -4.32
CA ASN A 302 43.08 -9.77 -4.74
C ASN A 302 42.01 -9.69 -5.81
N GLU A 303 41.32 -10.83 -6.07
CA GLU A 303 40.13 -10.87 -6.98
C GLU A 303 38.83 -10.54 -6.22
N LYS A 304 38.73 -9.29 -5.70
CA LYS A 304 37.70 -8.83 -4.75
C LYS A 304 36.26 -8.78 -5.29
N PHE A 305 36.06 -8.94 -6.60
CA PHE A 305 34.76 -8.81 -7.22
C PHE A 305 34.08 -10.16 -7.54
N TYR A 306 34.72 -11.25 -7.15
CA TYR A 306 34.14 -12.57 -7.33
C TYR A 306 33.08 -12.85 -6.28
N GLY A 307 31.98 -13.45 -6.71
CA GLY A 307 30.85 -13.86 -5.88
C GLY A 307 30.16 -15.10 -6.45
N ILE A 308 29.05 -15.47 -5.87
CA ILE A 308 28.21 -16.60 -6.31
C ILE A 308 27.07 -16.07 -7.16
N ASN A 309 26.99 -16.49 -8.42
CA ASN A 309 25.80 -16.33 -9.23
C ASN A 309 24.83 -17.49 -8.94
N GLY A 310 23.74 -17.21 -8.20
CA GLY A 310 22.75 -18.19 -7.77
C GLY A 310 22.02 -18.88 -8.93
N PHE A 311 21.89 -18.23 -10.09
CA PHE A 311 21.24 -18.80 -11.26
C PHE A 311 22.14 -19.78 -12.01
N THR A 312 23.41 -19.39 -12.24
CA THR A 312 24.37 -20.23 -12.96
C THR A 312 25.08 -21.22 -12.03
N ARG A 313 24.96 -21.05 -10.72
CA ARG A 313 25.63 -21.86 -9.69
C ARG A 313 27.16 -21.85 -9.84
N LYS A 314 27.72 -20.73 -10.29
CA LYS A 314 29.16 -20.58 -10.53
C LYS A 314 29.72 -19.41 -9.75
N ILE A 315 31.00 -19.52 -9.38
CA ILE A 315 31.80 -18.41 -8.87
C ILE A 315 32.29 -17.60 -10.05
N VAL A 316 31.84 -16.36 -10.17
CA VAL A 316 32.12 -15.47 -11.30
C VAL A 316 32.40 -14.05 -10.82
N ASP A 317 33.02 -13.24 -11.70
CA ASP A 317 33.15 -11.80 -11.44
C ASP A 317 31.76 -11.14 -11.55
N MET A 318 31.24 -10.64 -10.44
CA MET A 318 29.91 -10.03 -10.32
C MET A 318 29.73 -8.80 -11.21
N ARG A 319 30.81 -8.11 -11.58
CA ARG A 319 30.78 -6.96 -12.49
C ARG A 319 30.40 -7.40 -13.91
N ARG A 320 30.92 -8.53 -14.37
CA ARG A 320 30.57 -9.11 -15.71
C ARG A 320 29.13 -9.56 -15.75
N ASP A 321 28.65 -10.16 -14.70
CA ASP A 321 27.27 -10.64 -14.59
C ASP A 321 26.29 -9.52 -14.19
N LYS A 322 26.79 -8.28 -13.95
CA LYS A 322 26.02 -7.10 -13.55
C LYS A 322 25.18 -7.33 -12.27
N ILE A 323 25.73 -8.08 -11.32
CA ILE A 323 25.09 -8.35 -10.03
C ILE A 323 25.65 -7.36 -9.00
N PHE A 324 24.89 -6.29 -8.76
CA PHE A 324 25.25 -5.20 -7.87
C PHE A 324 24.20 -5.01 -6.79
N GLU A 325 24.61 -4.44 -5.67
CA GLU A 325 23.76 -4.02 -4.57
C GLU A 325 24.11 -2.60 -4.17
N VAL A 326 23.14 -1.86 -3.59
CA VAL A 326 23.36 -0.49 -3.13
C VAL A 326 24.11 -0.52 -1.81
N SER A 327 25.26 0.15 -1.75
CA SER A 327 26.16 0.15 -0.56
C SER A 327 25.43 0.59 0.71
N LEU A 328 24.62 1.64 0.63
CA LEU A 328 23.86 2.15 1.78
C LEU A 328 22.92 1.08 2.38
N ILE A 329 22.31 0.25 1.55
CA ILE A 329 21.42 -0.83 2.04
C ILE A 329 22.23 -1.86 2.83
N LYS A 330 23.40 -2.26 2.34
CA LYS A 330 24.29 -3.18 3.06
C LYS A 330 24.71 -2.61 4.43
N GLN A 331 25.10 -1.34 4.46
CA GLN A 331 25.46 -0.66 5.70
C GLN A 331 24.31 -0.68 6.72
N VAL A 332 23.11 -0.33 6.29
CA VAL A 332 21.91 -0.33 7.15
C VAL A 332 21.59 -1.75 7.66
N VAL A 333 21.72 -2.77 6.81
CA VAL A 333 21.48 -4.17 7.19
C VAL A 333 22.47 -4.59 8.29
N PHE A 334 23.77 -4.36 8.10
CA PHE A 334 24.78 -4.73 9.09
C PHE A 334 24.61 -3.96 10.40
N GLN A 335 24.37 -2.65 10.33
CA GLN A 335 24.14 -1.84 11.53
C GLN A 335 22.88 -2.27 12.29
N SER A 336 21.81 -2.59 11.58
CA SER A 336 20.55 -3.03 12.20
C SER A 336 20.72 -4.40 12.86
N ALA A 337 21.39 -5.35 12.20
CA ALA A 337 21.68 -6.65 12.76
C ALA A 337 22.53 -6.54 14.04
N PHE A 338 23.58 -5.71 14.00
CA PHE A 338 24.42 -5.46 15.17
C PHE A 338 23.62 -4.87 16.34
N ARG A 339 22.78 -3.84 16.10
CA ARG A 339 21.95 -3.23 17.13
C ARG A 339 20.97 -4.22 17.76
N ILE A 340 20.37 -5.09 16.95
CA ILE A 340 19.46 -6.12 17.44
C ILE A 340 20.23 -7.13 18.32
N CYS A 341 21.40 -7.59 17.87
CA CYS A 341 22.25 -8.48 18.67
C CYS A 341 22.67 -7.83 19.99
N ASP A 342 23.12 -6.57 19.97
CA ASP A 342 23.49 -5.83 21.17
C ASP A 342 22.30 -5.73 22.15
N SER A 343 21.11 -5.42 21.63
CA SER A 343 19.88 -5.36 22.44
C SER A 343 19.53 -6.72 23.06
N LEU A 344 19.65 -7.81 22.29
CA LEU A 344 19.38 -9.17 22.78
C LEU A 344 20.38 -9.61 23.85
N LEU A 345 21.67 -9.29 23.67
CA LEU A 345 22.71 -9.63 24.63
C LEU A 345 22.61 -8.87 25.96
N ARG A 346 21.89 -7.77 26.00
CA ARG A 346 21.62 -6.99 27.22
C ARG A 346 20.40 -7.48 28.02
N ILE A 347 19.68 -8.49 27.53
CA ILE A 347 18.52 -9.04 28.24
C ILE A 347 19.02 -10.02 29.31
N ASP A 348 18.92 -9.62 30.57
CA ASP A 348 19.26 -10.45 31.72
C ASP A 348 18.13 -11.37 32.16
N GLN A 349 16.88 -10.91 32.02
CA GLN A 349 15.69 -11.64 32.44
C GLN A 349 14.51 -11.38 31.50
N TYR A 350 13.69 -12.39 31.32
CA TYR A 350 12.43 -12.26 30.63
C TYR A 350 11.28 -12.85 31.46
N LEU A 351 10.16 -12.16 31.47
CA LEU A 351 8.97 -12.60 32.18
C LEU A 351 8.00 -13.22 31.18
N ILE A 352 7.68 -14.50 31.42
CA ILE A 352 6.63 -15.15 30.65
C ILE A 352 5.28 -14.74 31.26
N ASN A 353 4.46 -14.03 30.49
CA ASN A 353 3.12 -13.71 30.93
C ASN A 353 2.23 -14.96 30.85
N LYS A 354 1.88 -15.53 32.02
CA LYS A 354 0.99 -16.72 32.09
C LYS A 354 -0.43 -16.46 31.60
N GLN A 355 -0.86 -15.18 31.49
CA GLN A 355 -2.20 -14.85 30.99
C GLN A 355 -2.41 -15.25 29.53
N ALA A 356 -1.35 -15.33 28.71
CA ALA A 356 -1.49 -15.81 27.33
C ALA A 356 -1.84 -17.31 27.25
N LYS A 357 -1.36 -18.11 28.22
CA LYS A 357 -1.71 -19.54 28.30
C LYS A 357 -3.16 -19.76 28.75
N ASN A 358 -3.60 -18.97 29.72
CA ASN A 358 -4.97 -19.10 30.23
C ASN A 358 -6.02 -18.75 29.18
N ARG A 359 -5.73 -17.82 28.26
CA ARG A 359 -6.68 -17.42 27.22
C ARG A 359 -6.83 -18.46 26.09
N GLU A 360 -5.78 -19.18 25.76
CA GLU A 360 -5.87 -20.31 24.82
C GLU A 360 -6.54 -21.53 25.48
N GLU A 361 -6.20 -21.80 26.74
CA GLU A 361 -6.84 -22.86 27.53
C GLU A 361 -8.34 -22.55 27.80
N GLU A 362 -8.68 -21.29 28.13
CA GLU A 362 -10.07 -20.85 28.26
C GLU A 362 -10.84 -20.97 26.94
N LEU A 363 -10.24 -20.59 25.81
CA LEU A 363 -10.84 -20.75 24.49
C LEU A 363 -10.97 -22.23 24.07
N GLU A 364 -10.04 -23.08 24.48
CA GLU A 364 -10.18 -24.55 24.27
C GLU A 364 -11.23 -25.16 25.19
N GLU A 365 -11.30 -24.72 26.45
CA GLU A 365 -12.35 -25.14 27.38
C GLU A 365 -13.74 -24.63 26.94
N GLU A 366 -13.85 -23.40 26.47
CA GLU A 366 -15.09 -22.90 25.86
C GLU A 366 -15.44 -23.70 24.61
N ARG A 367 -14.50 -23.97 23.71
CA ARG A 367 -14.72 -24.85 22.54
C ARG A 367 -15.18 -26.25 22.94
N LYS A 368 -14.58 -26.86 23.98
CA LYS A 368 -15.02 -28.17 24.49
C LYS A 368 -16.43 -28.10 25.05
N LYS A 369 -16.79 -27.05 25.79
CA LYS A 369 -18.16 -26.83 26.30
C LYS A 369 -19.21 -26.67 25.19
N TYR A 370 -18.84 -26.05 24.06
CA TYR A 370 -19.74 -25.93 22.90
C TYR A 370 -19.84 -27.22 22.08
N LEU A 371 -18.85 -28.10 22.16
CA LEU A 371 -18.77 -29.38 21.45
C LEU A 371 -19.25 -30.57 22.30
N GLU A 372 -19.73 -30.35 23.55
CA GLU A 372 -20.30 -31.42 24.34
C GLU A 372 -21.51 -32.07 23.64
N PRO A 373 -21.53 -33.41 23.47
CA PRO A 373 -22.56 -34.13 22.70
C PRO A 373 -23.98 -33.85 23.15
N GLU A 374 -24.18 -33.57 24.43
CA GLU A 374 -25.50 -33.26 25.01
C GLU A 374 -26.03 -31.88 24.58
N ARG A 375 -25.17 -30.90 24.49
CA ARG A 375 -25.54 -29.55 24.06
C ARG A 375 -25.84 -29.48 22.55
N VAL A 376 -25.07 -30.21 21.75
CA VAL A 376 -25.35 -30.41 20.33
C VAL A 376 -26.68 -31.11 20.10
N LYS A 377 -27.00 -32.12 20.90
CA LYS A 377 -28.33 -32.79 20.87
C LYS A 377 -29.47 -31.85 21.25
N LYS A 378 -29.26 -30.97 22.25
CA LYS A 378 -30.26 -29.99 22.67
C LYS A 378 -30.53 -28.94 21.61
N ILE A 379 -29.47 -28.40 20.99
CA ILE A 379 -29.57 -27.45 19.88
C ILE A 379 -30.28 -28.08 18.67
N LYS A 380 -29.92 -29.32 18.29
CA LYS A 380 -30.60 -30.04 17.21
C LYS A 380 -32.10 -30.24 17.50
N LYS A 381 -32.47 -30.49 18.75
CA LYS A 381 -33.87 -30.65 19.16
C LYS A 381 -34.63 -29.32 19.15
N ASP A 382 -34.01 -28.24 19.58
CA ASP A 382 -34.61 -26.89 19.61
C ASP A 382 -34.81 -26.29 18.20
N TYR A 383 -33.99 -26.69 17.24
CA TYR A 383 -34.07 -26.24 15.84
C TYR A 383 -34.68 -27.24 14.87
N GLY A 384 -35.24 -28.38 15.36
CA GLY A 384 -35.96 -29.33 14.51
C GLY A 384 -35.14 -30.03 13.44
N ILE A 385 -33.80 -30.13 13.64
CA ILE A 385 -32.90 -30.82 12.72
C ILE A 385 -32.78 -32.27 13.16
N GLU A 386 -33.75 -33.11 12.76
CA GLU A 386 -33.64 -34.55 12.83
C GLU A 386 -32.83 -35.10 11.66
N ASN A 387 -32.05 -36.18 11.95
CA ASN A 387 -31.20 -36.87 10.95
C ASN A 387 -32.03 -37.46 9.83
#